data_3af6848a6e2f2069572f749a0b0c1935
#
_entry.id   3af6848a6e2f2069572f749a0b0c1935
#
_cell.length_a   1.000
_cell.length_b   1.000
_cell.length_c   1.000
_cell.angle_alpha   90.00
_cell.angle_beta   90.00
_cell.angle_gamma   90.00
#
_symmetry.space_group_name_H-M   'P 1'
#
loop_
_entity.id
_entity.type
_entity.pdbx_description
1 polymer ?
#
loop_
_entity_poly.entity_id
_entity_poly.type
_entity_poly.pdbx_seq_one_letter_code
_entity_poly.pdbx_strand_id
1 'polypeptide(L)'
;MRSILTMSLILFVLSQTQVFGRSVYDPSAEEAHISLEGTTATFAGSISDLNVTKFLDSVEGRVVETLVVVSGGGEINAGMRLGEWVFDNQADVVVETMCMSSCANYVFTAGRRKIIRANAIVGWHGNALQEKGMTDADVRAEIIQAYDQLDEQARSKLDLEALLAQGTQQLREYMESSKADQARFFEKIDVDEYICRVGNEEYGVRDFFLLSVEDMAKFGVRDVLAPDDYELTDLEPYRRMGKSVEFVRLTRTYRNCRISR
;
A
#
# COMPACT_ATOMS: atom_id res chain seq x y z
N MET A 1 -11.91 -26.13 -27.00
CA MET A 1 -12.81 -24.99 -26.67
C MET A 1 -13.41 -25.00 -25.25
N ARG A 2 -13.20 -26.05 -24.43
CA ARG A 2 -13.71 -26.11 -23.03
C ARG A 2 -12.77 -25.45 -21.98
N SER A 3 -11.49 -25.27 -22.31
CA SER A 3 -10.48 -24.77 -21.35
C SER A 3 -10.47 -23.25 -21.16
N ILE A 4 -10.94 -22.46 -22.11
CA ILE A 4 -10.89 -20.99 -22.06
C ILE A 4 -12.06 -20.42 -21.23
N LEU A 5 -13.22 -21.08 -21.25
CA LEU A 5 -14.38 -20.62 -20.47
C LEU A 5 -14.22 -20.87 -18.96
N THR A 6 -13.54 -21.96 -18.58
CA THR A 6 -13.26 -22.27 -17.17
C THR A 6 -12.22 -21.31 -16.59
N MET A 7 -11.22 -20.91 -17.36
CA MET A 7 -10.19 -19.96 -16.92
C MET A 7 -10.75 -18.53 -16.74
N SER A 8 -11.69 -18.12 -17.59
CA SER A 8 -12.37 -16.82 -17.45
C SER A 8 -13.33 -16.78 -16.25
N LEU A 9 -13.98 -17.89 -15.89
CA LEU A 9 -14.89 -17.95 -14.74
C LEU A 9 -14.10 -17.98 -13.42
N ILE A 10 -12.96 -18.67 -13.38
CA ILE A 10 -12.05 -18.72 -12.24
C ILE A 10 -11.40 -17.34 -12.02
N LEU A 11 -10.96 -16.66 -13.07
CA LEU A 11 -10.49 -15.29 -13.01
C LEU A 11 -11.60 -14.32 -12.55
N PHE A 12 -12.86 -14.56 -12.92
CA PHE A 12 -14.01 -13.77 -12.49
C PHE A 12 -14.35 -13.99 -11.01
N VAL A 13 -14.31 -15.23 -10.51
CA VAL A 13 -14.50 -15.54 -9.08
C VAL A 13 -13.32 -15.01 -8.26
N LEU A 14 -12.08 -15.14 -8.74
CA LEU A 14 -10.90 -14.58 -8.08
C LEU A 14 -10.81 -13.06 -8.23
N SER A 15 -11.40 -12.45 -9.25
CA SER A 15 -11.52 -10.99 -9.38
C SER A 15 -12.63 -10.41 -8.51
N GLN A 16 -13.62 -11.20 -8.13
CA GLN A 16 -14.67 -10.82 -7.16
C GLN A 16 -14.19 -11.02 -5.72
N THR A 17 -13.27 -11.98 -5.50
CA THR A 17 -12.57 -12.11 -4.22
C THR A 17 -11.27 -11.33 -4.33
N GLN A 18 -11.28 -10.07 -3.93
CA GLN A 18 -10.04 -9.29 -3.77
C GLN A 18 -9.24 -9.86 -2.60
N VAL A 19 -8.65 -11.03 -2.83
CA VAL A 19 -7.90 -11.82 -1.84
C VAL A 19 -6.58 -11.15 -1.44
N PHE A 20 -6.13 -10.15 -2.22
CA PHE A 20 -4.82 -9.56 -2.02
C PHE A 20 -4.93 -8.15 -1.45
N GLY A 21 -4.70 -8.05 -0.16
CA GLY A 21 -4.51 -6.78 0.53
C GLY A 21 -5.80 -6.11 0.97
N ARG A 22 -6.61 -6.75 1.81
CA ARG A 22 -7.58 -6.03 2.62
C ARG A 22 -6.86 -5.08 3.56
N SER A 23 -6.43 -3.95 3.02
CA SER A 23 -6.48 -2.70 3.74
C SER A 23 -7.93 -2.50 4.17
N VAL A 24 -8.15 -1.94 5.34
CA VAL A 24 -9.44 -1.63 5.98
C VAL A 24 -10.42 -0.84 5.10
N TYR A 25 -10.03 -0.51 3.93
CA TYR A 25 -10.81 0.18 2.91
C TYR A 25 -11.47 -0.86 2.00
N ASP A 26 -12.79 -0.80 1.84
CA ASP A 26 -13.52 -1.61 0.88
C ASP A 26 -13.06 -1.25 -0.54
N PRO A 27 -12.30 -2.12 -1.20
CA PRO A 27 -11.75 -1.80 -2.52
C PRO A 27 -12.79 -1.89 -3.64
N SER A 28 -14.01 -2.37 -3.34
CA SER A 28 -15.10 -2.40 -4.32
C SER A 28 -15.71 -1.02 -4.53
N ALA A 29 -15.38 -0.05 -3.68
CA ALA A 29 -16.26 1.08 -3.53
C ALA A 29 -15.86 2.27 -4.34
N GLU A 30 -14.71 2.81 -4.42
CA GLU A 30 -14.65 4.14 -5.01
C GLU A 30 -13.51 4.34 -6.01
N GLU A 31 -13.93 4.85 -7.16
CA GLU A 31 -13.04 5.48 -8.12
C GLU A 31 -12.29 6.61 -7.42
N ALA A 32 -10.96 6.59 -7.47
CA ALA A 32 -10.17 7.65 -6.89
C ALA A 32 -10.50 8.98 -7.58
N HIS A 33 -10.62 10.04 -6.79
CA HIS A 33 -10.67 11.37 -7.35
C HIS A 33 -9.28 11.73 -7.90
N ILE A 34 -9.20 11.93 -9.21
CA ILE A 34 -7.98 12.28 -9.93
C ILE A 34 -8.22 13.62 -10.63
N SER A 35 -7.32 14.58 -10.42
CA SER A 35 -7.35 15.85 -11.12
C SER A 35 -5.95 16.36 -11.43
N LEU A 36 -5.84 17.22 -12.41
CA LEU A 36 -4.59 17.88 -12.79
C LEU A 36 -4.87 19.37 -13.04
N GLU A 37 -4.27 20.20 -12.20
CA GLU A 37 -4.36 21.67 -12.28
C GLU A 37 -2.95 22.27 -12.43
N GLY A 38 -2.66 22.78 -13.61
CA GLY A 38 -1.31 23.24 -13.94
C GLY A 38 -0.29 22.11 -13.86
N THR A 39 0.67 22.21 -12.92
CA THR A 39 1.69 21.19 -12.63
C THR A 39 1.39 20.41 -11.34
N THR A 40 0.18 20.57 -10.77
CA THR A 40 -0.25 19.86 -9.57
C THR A 40 -1.27 18.78 -9.92
N ALA A 41 -0.93 17.53 -9.65
CA ALA A 41 -1.85 16.41 -9.75
C ALA A 41 -2.41 16.06 -8.36
N THR A 42 -3.66 15.60 -8.30
CA THR A 42 -4.29 15.08 -7.09
C THR A 42 -4.66 13.61 -7.28
N PHE A 43 -4.37 12.80 -6.26
CA PHE A 43 -4.84 11.43 -6.14
C PHE A 43 -5.49 11.25 -4.77
N ALA A 44 -6.81 11.12 -4.73
CA ALA A 44 -7.55 10.89 -3.49
C ALA A 44 -8.41 9.64 -3.60
N GLY A 45 -8.03 8.57 -2.89
CA GLY A 45 -8.72 7.29 -2.91
C GLY A 45 -7.82 6.09 -2.63
N SER A 46 -8.37 4.91 -2.88
CA SER A 46 -7.64 3.64 -2.73
C SER A 46 -6.58 3.47 -3.82
N ILE A 47 -5.41 2.99 -3.43
CA ILE A 47 -4.33 2.60 -4.35
C ILE A 47 -4.65 1.21 -4.87
N SER A 48 -5.37 1.13 -5.99
CA SER A 48 -5.65 -0.09 -6.75
C SER A 48 -5.00 -0.01 -8.13
N ASP A 49 -4.82 -1.14 -8.78
CA ASP A 49 -4.27 -1.19 -10.15
C ASP A 49 -5.08 -0.31 -11.11
N LEU A 50 -6.41 -0.37 -11.01
CA LEU A 50 -7.31 0.45 -11.82
C LEU A 50 -7.11 1.95 -11.58
N ASN A 51 -7.12 2.39 -10.33
CA ASN A 51 -7.00 3.82 -9.98
C ASN A 51 -5.62 4.38 -10.34
N VAL A 52 -4.55 3.59 -10.11
CA VAL A 52 -3.19 4.00 -10.49
C VAL A 52 -3.03 4.06 -12.01
N THR A 53 -3.60 3.11 -12.75
CA THR A 53 -3.60 3.16 -14.22
C THR A 53 -4.32 4.41 -14.73
N LYS A 54 -5.51 4.72 -14.23
CA LYS A 54 -6.24 5.95 -14.58
C LYS A 54 -5.44 7.21 -14.25
N PHE A 55 -4.75 7.23 -13.11
CA PHE A 55 -3.90 8.35 -12.74
C PHE A 55 -2.75 8.51 -13.76
N LEU A 56 -2.01 7.44 -14.05
CA LEU A 56 -0.88 7.48 -14.96
C LEU A 56 -1.31 7.92 -16.36
N ASP A 57 -2.43 7.42 -16.85
CA ASP A 57 -3.02 7.84 -18.14
C ASP A 57 -3.38 9.34 -18.14
N SER A 58 -3.89 9.87 -17.02
CA SER A 58 -4.30 11.28 -16.91
C SER A 58 -3.12 12.25 -16.91
N VAL A 59 -1.94 11.80 -16.50
CA VAL A 59 -0.71 12.62 -16.43
C VAL A 59 0.29 12.31 -17.53
N GLU A 60 -0.03 11.38 -18.43
CA GLU A 60 0.86 11.00 -19.54
C GLU A 60 1.21 12.23 -20.41
N GLY A 61 2.50 12.42 -20.67
CA GLY A 61 3.00 13.55 -21.46
C GLY A 61 2.85 14.93 -20.80
N ARG A 62 2.44 14.99 -19.53
CA ARG A 62 2.27 16.24 -18.78
C ARG A 62 3.44 16.43 -17.79
N VAL A 63 3.76 17.69 -17.54
CA VAL A 63 4.72 18.05 -16.48
C VAL A 63 3.97 18.13 -15.16
N VAL A 64 4.33 17.28 -14.22
CA VAL A 64 3.76 17.28 -12.87
C VAL A 64 4.89 17.48 -11.86
N GLU A 65 4.85 18.59 -11.14
CA GLU A 65 5.84 18.94 -10.12
C GLU A 65 5.39 18.54 -8.72
N THR A 66 4.08 18.41 -8.51
CA THR A 66 3.49 18.11 -7.20
C THR A 66 2.36 17.09 -7.33
N LEU A 67 2.42 16.07 -6.48
CA LEU A 67 1.33 15.13 -6.23
C LEU A 67 0.70 15.43 -4.86
N VAL A 68 -0.54 15.88 -4.85
CA VAL A 68 -1.35 15.95 -3.63
C VAL A 68 -2.02 14.60 -3.42
N VAL A 69 -1.83 14.00 -2.24
CA VAL A 69 -2.34 12.65 -1.96
C VAL A 69 -3.21 12.61 -0.72
N VAL A 70 -4.32 11.87 -0.82
CA VAL A 70 -5.18 11.44 0.30
C VAL A 70 -5.48 9.96 0.10
N SER A 71 -4.85 9.07 0.87
CA SER A 71 -5.04 7.64 0.66
C SER A 71 -4.84 6.82 1.93
N GLY A 72 -5.74 5.86 2.14
CA GLY A 72 -5.59 4.79 3.13
C GLY A 72 -4.60 3.69 2.70
N GLY A 73 -4.06 3.78 1.49
CA GLY A 73 -3.20 2.74 0.89
C GLY A 73 -3.97 1.83 -0.05
N GLY A 74 -3.51 0.59 -0.17
CA GLY A 74 -4.09 -0.43 -1.05
C GLY A 74 -3.06 -1.45 -1.53
N GLU A 75 -3.12 -1.84 -2.78
CA GLU A 75 -2.27 -2.88 -3.36
C GLU A 75 -0.79 -2.50 -3.39
N ILE A 76 0.05 -3.47 -3.07
CA ILE A 76 1.51 -3.29 -2.99
C ILE A 76 2.09 -2.89 -4.35
N ASN A 77 1.77 -3.65 -5.40
CA ASN A 77 2.35 -3.41 -6.73
C ASN A 77 1.84 -2.10 -7.35
N ALA A 78 0.56 -1.78 -7.15
CA ALA A 78 0.01 -0.49 -7.57
C ALA A 78 0.67 0.68 -6.81
N GLY A 79 0.91 0.50 -5.50
CA GLY A 79 1.64 1.48 -4.68
C GLY A 79 3.06 1.71 -5.18
N MET A 80 3.80 0.65 -5.49
CA MET A 80 5.14 0.77 -6.07
C MET A 80 5.12 1.46 -7.44
N ARG A 81 4.19 1.12 -8.33
CA ARG A 81 4.06 1.79 -9.64
C ARG A 81 3.82 3.29 -9.50
N LEU A 82 2.94 3.69 -8.58
CA LEU A 82 2.69 5.12 -8.31
C LEU A 82 3.92 5.78 -7.67
N GLY A 83 4.58 5.10 -6.73
CA GLY A 83 5.82 5.58 -6.11
C GLY A 83 6.98 5.71 -7.12
N GLU A 84 7.15 4.76 -8.02
CA GLU A 84 8.14 4.85 -9.10
C GLU A 84 7.88 6.05 -10.00
N TRP A 85 6.62 6.28 -10.37
CA TRP A 85 6.24 7.45 -11.14
C TRP A 85 6.59 8.75 -10.40
N VAL A 86 6.30 8.83 -9.09
CA VAL A 86 6.67 10.00 -8.25
C VAL A 86 8.17 10.23 -8.27
N PHE A 87 8.96 9.16 -8.05
CA PHE A 87 10.42 9.24 -8.02
C PHE A 87 11.00 9.64 -9.38
N ASP A 88 10.58 9.01 -10.45
CA ASP A 88 11.11 9.23 -11.80
C ASP A 88 10.78 10.64 -12.32
N ASN A 89 9.63 11.19 -11.95
CA ASN A 89 9.24 12.56 -12.28
C ASN A 89 9.77 13.61 -11.29
N GLN A 90 10.51 13.20 -10.25
CA GLN A 90 11.00 14.10 -9.20
C GLN A 90 9.89 14.96 -8.59
N ALA A 91 8.70 14.40 -8.43
CA ALA A 91 7.54 15.12 -7.93
C ALA A 91 7.63 15.32 -6.41
N ASP A 92 7.19 16.46 -5.94
CA ASP A 92 6.95 16.69 -4.51
C ASP A 92 5.64 15.97 -4.12
N VAL A 93 5.61 15.37 -2.93
CA VAL A 93 4.41 14.73 -2.40
C VAL A 93 3.83 15.57 -1.27
N VAL A 94 2.58 15.97 -1.41
CA VAL A 94 1.83 16.71 -0.39
C VAL A 94 0.76 15.80 0.19
N VAL A 95 0.89 15.47 1.46
CA VAL A 95 -0.14 14.74 2.22
C VAL A 95 -1.16 15.73 2.76
N GLU A 96 -2.37 15.71 2.21
CA GLU A 96 -3.40 16.69 2.55
C GLU A 96 -4.12 16.34 3.86
N THR A 97 -4.47 15.08 4.07
CA THR A 97 -5.08 14.58 5.31
C THR A 97 -4.43 13.29 5.80
N MET A 98 -4.27 12.30 4.94
CA MET A 98 -3.63 11.03 5.31
C MET A 98 -2.92 10.37 4.12
N CYS A 99 -1.83 9.69 4.46
CA CYS A 99 -1.12 8.76 3.58
C CYS A 99 -0.73 7.53 4.41
N MET A 100 -1.47 6.44 4.26
CA MET A 100 -1.36 5.26 5.12
C MET A 100 -0.96 4.03 4.29
N SER A 101 -0.36 3.00 4.94
CA SER A 101 -0.07 1.72 4.29
C SER A 101 0.77 1.87 3.01
N SER A 102 0.35 1.31 1.88
CA SER A 102 1.06 1.41 0.59
C SER A 102 1.28 2.86 0.12
N CYS A 103 0.43 3.82 0.52
CA CYS A 103 0.69 5.24 0.30
C CYS A 103 1.94 5.71 1.06
N ALA A 104 2.03 5.40 2.35
CA ALA A 104 3.19 5.75 3.16
C ALA A 104 4.44 5.00 2.70
N ASN A 105 4.31 3.69 2.43
CA ASN A 105 5.42 2.83 2.04
C ASN A 105 6.07 3.29 0.73
N TYR A 106 5.28 3.62 -0.28
CA TYR A 106 5.80 3.77 -1.64
C TYR A 106 5.65 5.18 -2.20
N VAL A 107 4.49 5.84 -1.99
CA VAL A 107 4.23 7.15 -2.59
C VAL A 107 4.94 8.27 -1.81
N PHE A 108 4.72 8.29 -0.48
CA PHE A 108 5.33 9.30 0.38
C PHE A 108 6.86 9.20 0.38
N THR A 109 7.40 8.00 0.58
CA THR A 109 8.86 7.79 0.64
C THR A 109 9.58 8.18 -0.65
N ALA A 110 8.92 8.05 -1.80
CA ALA A 110 9.47 8.34 -3.12
C ALA A 110 9.49 9.83 -3.49
N GLY A 111 8.76 10.68 -2.79
CA GLY A 111 8.68 12.11 -3.09
C GLY A 111 10.03 12.80 -3.05
N ARG A 112 10.29 13.76 -3.95
CA ARG A 112 11.47 14.61 -3.90
C ARG A 112 11.48 15.41 -2.59
N ARG A 113 10.45 16.20 -2.33
CA ARG A 113 10.11 16.77 -1.02
C ARG A 113 8.81 16.15 -0.56
N LYS A 114 8.68 15.95 0.75
CA LYS A 114 7.51 15.36 1.37
C LYS A 114 6.90 16.41 2.29
N ILE A 115 5.69 16.83 2.02
CA ILE A 115 5.04 17.92 2.75
C ILE A 115 3.83 17.34 3.46
N ILE A 116 3.84 17.36 4.77
CA ILE A 116 2.73 16.93 5.61
C ILE A 116 1.95 18.18 6.02
N ARG A 117 0.68 18.28 5.64
CA ARG A 117 -0.19 19.40 6.02
C ARG A 117 -0.56 19.36 7.50
N ALA A 118 -1.07 20.47 8.00
CA ALA A 118 -1.58 20.54 9.37
C ALA A 118 -2.70 19.51 9.58
N ASN A 119 -2.63 18.75 10.68
CA ASN A 119 -3.52 17.64 11.02
C ASN A 119 -3.47 16.45 10.06
N ALA A 120 -2.57 16.42 9.09
CA ALA A 120 -2.37 15.26 8.25
C ALA A 120 -1.46 14.23 8.93
N ILE A 121 -1.61 12.95 8.55
CA ILE A 121 -0.80 11.86 9.09
C ILE A 121 -0.17 11.01 8.00
N VAL A 122 1.01 10.46 8.32
CA VAL A 122 1.67 9.41 7.52
C VAL A 122 1.86 8.19 8.42
N GLY A 123 1.26 7.06 8.02
CA GLY A 123 1.22 5.88 8.88
C GLY A 123 1.61 4.59 8.18
N TRP A 124 2.43 3.81 8.86
CA TRP A 124 2.93 2.50 8.42
C TRP A 124 2.30 1.38 9.25
N HIS A 125 2.19 0.19 8.68
CA HIS A 125 1.70 -1.00 9.40
C HIS A 125 2.26 -2.32 8.85
N GLY A 126 3.35 -2.25 8.11
CA GLY A 126 4.03 -3.39 7.49
C GLY A 126 4.16 -3.30 5.98
N ASN A 127 4.70 -4.36 5.40
CA ASN A 127 4.96 -4.50 3.96
C ASN A 127 5.00 -5.99 3.57
N ALA A 128 5.41 -6.31 2.34
CA ALA A 128 5.49 -7.68 1.83
C ALA A 128 6.50 -8.58 2.57
N LEU A 129 7.45 -8.01 3.34
CA LEU A 129 8.48 -8.74 4.10
C LEU A 129 8.07 -9.07 5.53
N GLN A 130 6.88 -8.65 5.95
CA GLN A 130 6.39 -8.90 7.30
C GLN A 130 6.12 -10.39 7.53
N GLU A 131 6.61 -10.97 8.64
CA GLU A 131 6.41 -12.39 8.97
C GLU A 131 4.93 -12.77 9.19
N LYS A 132 4.10 -11.78 9.58
CA LYS A 132 2.65 -11.93 9.82
C LYS A 132 1.80 -11.47 8.63
N GLY A 133 2.24 -11.75 7.42
CA GLY A 133 1.43 -11.54 6.22
C GLY A 133 0.25 -12.51 6.11
N MET A 134 -0.57 -12.37 5.06
CA MET A 134 -1.64 -13.32 4.72
C MET A 134 -1.05 -14.72 4.58
N THR A 135 -1.64 -15.70 5.28
CA THR A 135 -1.19 -17.09 5.26
C THR A 135 -1.98 -17.91 4.25
N ASP A 136 -1.46 -19.08 3.87
CA ASP A 136 -2.21 -20.06 3.09
C ASP A 136 -3.58 -20.39 3.74
N ALA A 137 -3.66 -20.41 5.07
CA ALA A 137 -4.89 -20.65 5.80
C ALA A 137 -5.91 -19.52 5.63
N ASP A 138 -5.46 -18.26 5.62
CA ASP A 138 -6.31 -17.09 5.39
C ASP A 138 -6.88 -17.11 3.97
N VAL A 139 -6.04 -17.40 2.96
CA VAL A 139 -6.48 -17.53 1.57
C VAL A 139 -7.50 -18.66 1.40
N ARG A 140 -7.23 -19.81 2.01
CA ARG A 140 -8.16 -20.95 1.97
C ARG A 140 -9.50 -20.57 2.61
N ALA A 141 -9.50 -19.89 3.74
CA ALA A 141 -10.72 -19.43 4.42
C ALA A 141 -11.53 -18.46 3.54
N GLU A 142 -10.89 -17.51 2.87
CA GLU A 142 -11.57 -16.58 1.97
C GLU A 142 -12.15 -17.27 0.73
N ILE A 143 -11.42 -18.20 0.12
CA ILE A 143 -11.90 -18.99 -1.02
C ILE A 143 -13.12 -19.81 -0.62
N ILE A 144 -13.07 -20.50 0.54
CA ILE A 144 -14.20 -21.28 1.07
C ILE A 144 -15.41 -20.37 1.29
N GLN A 145 -15.22 -19.23 1.95
CA GLN A 145 -16.29 -18.28 2.19
C GLN A 145 -16.93 -17.79 0.88
N ALA A 146 -16.14 -17.48 -0.13
CA ALA A 146 -16.65 -17.06 -1.44
C ALA A 146 -17.37 -18.21 -2.16
N TYR A 147 -16.82 -19.43 -2.09
CA TYR A 147 -17.44 -20.62 -2.67
C TYR A 147 -18.81 -20.93 -2.04
N ASP A 148 -18.93 -20.77 -0.71
CA ASP A 148 -20.18 -21.01 0.03
C ASP A 148 -21.28 -20.00 -0.30
N GLN A 149 -20.91 -18.80 -0.77
CA GLN A 149 -21.88 -17.78 -1.22
C GLN A 149 -22.44 -18.05 -2.63
N LEU A 150 -21.84 -18.97 -3.40
CA LEU A 150 -22.33 -19.34 -4.71
C LEU A 150 -23.58 -20.22 -4.62
N ASP A 151 -24.45 -20.10 -5.62
CA ASP A 151 -25.57 -21.02 -5.77
C ASP A 151 -25.12 -22.47 -6.14
N GLU A 152 -26.02 -23.45 -5.99
CA GLU A 152 -25.68 -24.84 -6.22
C GLU A 152 -25.25 -25.12 -7.68
N GLN A 153 -25.82 -24.39 -8.65
CA GLN A 153 -25.50 -24.54 -10.06
C GLN A 153 -24.08 -24.03 -10.36
N ALA A 154 -23.65 -22.94 -9.71
CA ALA A 154 -22.29 -22.43 -9.84
C ALA A 154 -21.27 -23.35 -9.15
N ARG A 155 -21.57 -23.80 -7.92
CA ARG A 155 -20.70 -24.72 -7.16
C ARG A 155 -20.49 -26.05 -7.88
N SER A 156 -21.54 -26.62 -8.53
CA SER A 156 -21.41 -27.89 -9.25
C SER A 156 -20.44 -27.86 -10.45
N LYS A 157 -20.04 -26.66 -10.91
CA LYS A 157 -19.10 -26.46 -12.02
C LYS A 157 -17.66 -26.21 -11.56
N LEU A 158 -17.44 -26.07 -10.27
CA LEU A 158 -16.14 -25.71 -9.69
C LEU A 158 -15.59 -26.86 -8.87
N ASP A 159 -14.28 -27.08 -8.98
CA ASP A 159 -13.54 -27.97 -8.12
C ASP A 159 -12.91 -27.14 -6.99
N LEU A 160 -13.46 -27.25 -5.78
CA LEU A 160 -13.02 -26.49 -4.62
C LEU A 160 -11.55 -26.79 -4.28
N GLU A 161 -11.09 -28.04 -4.36
CA GLU A 161 -9.71 -28.39 -4.05
C GLU A 161 -8.74 -27.78 -5.07
N ALA A 162 -9.13 -27.78 -6.34
CA ALA A 162 -8.33 -27.10 -7.39
C ALA A 162 -8.27 -25.58 -7.15
N LEU A 163 -9.39 -24.96 -6.75
CA LEU A 163 -9.43 -23.52 -6.43
C LEU A 163 -8.53 -23.18 -5.24
N LEU A 164 -8.57 -24.01 -4.19
CA LEU A 164 -7.74 -23.82 -2.99
C LEU A 164 -6.25 -23.97 -3.31
N ALA A 165 -5.88 -24.98 -4.09
CA ALA A 165 -4.51 -25.20 -4.52
C ALA A 165 -3.99 -24.04 -5.39
N GLN A 166 -4.78 -23.63 -6.37
CA GLN A 166 -4.44 -22.51 -7.26
C GLN A 166 -4.32 -21.18 -6.52
N GLY A 167 -5.27 -20.86 -5.63
CA GLY A 167 -5.24 -19.60 -4.88
C GLY A 167 -4.05 -19.51 -3.95
N THR A 168 -3.71 -20.58 -3.23
CA THR A 168 -2.52 -20.60 -2.38
C THR A 168 -1.22 -20.51 -3.17
N GLN A 169 -1.14 -21.11 -4.35
CA GLN A 169 0.02 -20.98 -5.22
C GLN A 169 0.16 -19.54 -5.75
N GLN A 170 -0.94 -18.95 -6.22
CA GLN A 170 -0.94 -17.57 -6.72
C GLN A 170 -0.53 -16.57 -5.64
N LEU A 171 -0.99 -16.77 -4.38
CA LEU A 171 -0.52 -15.92 -3.27
C LEU A 171 0.99 -16.01 -3.11
N ARG A 172 1.56 -17.21 -3.08
CA ARG A 172 3.00 -17.39 -2.92
C ARG A 172 3.78 -16.71 -4.03
N GLU A 173 3.38 -16.92 -5.29
CA GLU A 173 4.01 -16.28 -6.45
C GLU A 173 3.92 -14.76 -6.37
N TYR A 174 2.75 -14.22 -5.99
CA TYR A 174 2.54 -12.79 -5.78
C TYR A 174 3.45 -12.25 -4.67
N MET A 175 3.50 -12.90 -3.52
CA MET A 175 4.33 -12.47 -2.40
C MET A 175 5.82 -12.52 -2.73
N GLU A 176 6.29 -13.58 -3.41
CA GLU A 176 7.70 -13.68 -3.83
C GLU A 176 8.07 -12.59 -4.84
N SER A 177 7.22 -12.34 -5.84
CA SER A 177 7.47 -11.25 -6.80
C SER A 177 7.43 -9.89 -6.11
N SER A 178 6.44 -9.65 -5.25
CA SER A 178 6.30 -8.39 -4.52
C SER A 178 7.48 -8.10 -3.59
N LYS A 179 8.06 -9.13 -2.95
CA LYS A 179 9.28 -8.98 -2.14
C LYS A 179 10.47 -8.53 -2.98
N ALA A 180 10.69 -9.16 -4.15
CA ALA A 180 11.76 -8.80 -5.04
C ALA A 180 11.59 -7.40 -5.63
N ASP A 181 10.38 -7.04 -6.04
CA ASP A 181 10.03 -5.72 -6.56
C ASP A 181 10.21 -4.64 -5.51
N GLN A 182 9.76 -4.91 -4.28
CA GLN A 182 9.93 -4.01 -3.15
C GLN A 182 11.41 -3.76 -2.81
N ALA A 183 12.23 -4.80 -2.82
CA ALA A 183 13.66 -4.63 -2.57
C ALA A 183 14.30 -3.69 -3.61
N ARG A 184 13.99 -3.88 -4.91
CA ARG A 184 14.46 -2.99 -5.98
C ARG A 184 13.92 -1.57 -5.85
N PHE A 185 12.65 -1.43 -5.47
CA PHE A 185 12.03 -0.11 -5.25
C PHE A 185 12.76 0.67 -4.16
N PHE A 186 12.95 0.09 -2.98
CA PHE A 186 13.61 0.77 -1.87
C PHE A 186 15.10 1.04 -2.13
N GLU A 187 15.79 0.13 -2.85
CA GLU A 187 17.16 0.40 -3.34
C GLU A 187 17.18 1.61 -4.29
N LYS A 188 16.23 1.69 -5.22
CA LYS A 188 16.11 2.80 -6.19
C LYS A 188 15.93 4.16 -5.51
N ILE A 189 15.10 4.23 -4.47
CA ILE A 189 14.80 5.50 -3.76
C ILE A 189 15.75 5.81 -2.60
N ASP A 190 16.74 4.97 -2.31
CA ASP A 190 17.72 5.08 -1.20
C ASP A 190 17.05 5.20 0.18
N VAL A 191 15.99 4.40 0.43
CA VAL A 191 15.26 4.31 1.70
C VAL A 191 15.38 2.91 2.25
N ASP A 192 15.59 2.78 3.57
CA ASP A 192 15.56 1.49 4.26
C ASP A 192 14.10 1.04 4.43
N GLU A 193 13.75 -0.07 3.80
CA GLU A 193 12.39 -0.64 3.83
C GLU A 193 11.90 -0.98 5.25
N TYR A 194 12.81 -1.11 6.21
CA TYR A 194 12.47 -1.43 7.59
C TYR A 194 11.60 -0.35 8.24
N ILE A 195 11.57 0.86 7.71
CA ILE A 195 10.62 1.91 8.12
C ILE A 195 9.17 1.41 8.08
N CYS A 196 8.83 0.53 7.13
CA CYS A 196 7.45 0.06 6.95
C CYS A 196 6.94 -0.82 8.10
N ARG A 197 7.83 -1.45 8.87
CA ARG A 197 7.48 -2.52 9.83
C ARG A 197 8.08 -2.37 11.23
N VAL A 198 9.00 -1.43 11.43
CA VAL A 198 9.71 -1.23 12.71
C VAL A 198 8.76 -1.08 13.91
N GLY A 199 7.67 -0.32 13.76
CA GLY A 199 6.71 -0.11 14.85
C GLY A 199 5.98 -1.38 15.25
N ASN A 200 5.67 -2.25 14.30
CA ASN A 200 5.01 -3.52 14.58
C ASN A 200 5.98 -4.55 15.15
N GLU A 201 7.19 -4.66 14.59
CA GLU A 201 8.14 -5.72 14.95
C GLU A 201 8.92 -5.41 16.23
N GLU A 202 9.34 -4.17 16.46
CA GLU A 202 10.16 -3.82 17.63
C GLU A 202 9.37 -3.15 18.75
N TYR A 203 8.30 -2.40 18.43
CA TYR A 203 7.54 -1.63 19.41
C TYR A 203 6.16 -2.22 19.70
N GLY A 204 5.76 -3.30 19.05
CA GLY A 204 4.56 -4.08 19.35
C GLY A 204 3.25 -3.38 18.95
N VAL A 205 3.30 -2.34 18.10
CA VAL A 205 2.11 -1.69 17.57
C VAL A 205 1.30 -2.69 16.74
N ARG A 206 -0.02 -2.76 16.99
CA ARG A 206 -0.87 -3.75 16.31
C ARG A 206 -1.26 -3.37 14.89
N ASP A 207 -1.65 -2.10 14.72
CA ASP A 207 -2.11 -1.60 13.42
C ASP A 207 -1.12 -0.56 12.88
N PHE A 208 -1.48 0.72 12.91
CA PHE A 208 -0.66 1.77 12.34
C PHE A 208 0.22 2.47 13.34
N PHE A 209 1.45 2.74 12.95
CA PHE A 209 2.35 3.61 13.67
C PHE A 209 2.79 4.80 12.81
N LEU A 210 3.02 5.90 13.49
CA LEU A 210 3.54 7.14 12.92
C LEU A 210 4.93 7.37 13.50
N LEU A 211 5.79 8.01 12.73
CA LEU A 211 7.15 8.38 13.14
C LEU A 211 7.30 9.91 13.12
N SER A 212 8.14 10.44 14.01
CA SER A 212 8.60 11.82 13.91
C SER A 212 9.42 12.03 12.61
N VAL A 213 9.55 13.27 12.18
CA VAL A 213 10.41 13.60 11.01
C VAL A 213 11.86 13.15 11.25
N GLU A 214 12.35 13.29 12.49
CA GLU A 214 13.67 12.83 12.89
C GLU A 214 13.81 11.30 12.77
N ASP A 215 12.78 10.56 13.21
CA ASP A 215 12.79 9.10 13.12
C ASP A 215 12.67 8.61 11.67
N MET A 216 11.90 9.27 10.81
CA MET A 216 11.83 8.99 9.38
C MET A 216 13.22 9.13 8.73
N ALA A 217 13.98 10.15 9.12
CA ALA A 217 15.32 10.40 8.57
C ALA A 217 16.32 9.27 8.88
N LYS A 218 16.12 8.51 9.96
CA LYS A 218 16.95 7.34 10.32
C LYS A 218 16.90 6.22 9.27
N PHE A 219 15.83 6.17 8.48
CA PHE A 219 15.64 5.21 7.39
C PHE A 219 15.93 5.80 6.00
N GLY A 220 16.45 7.02 5.92
CA GLY A 220 16.74 7.68 4.63
C GLY A 220 15.58 8.49 4.06
N VAL A 221 14.44 8.59 4.73
CA VAL A 221 13.33 9.46 4.32
C VAL A 221 13.69 10.91 4.69
N ARG A 222 14.17 11.66 3.70
CA ARG A 222 14.72 13.03 3.86
C ARG A 222 13.76 14.05 3.24
N ASP A 223 14.07 15.34 3.47
CA ASP A 223 13.32 16.47 2.89
C ASP A 223 11.82 16.43 3.24
N VAL A 224 11.53 16.07 4.49
CA VAL A 224 10.19 16.08 5.06
C VAL A 224 9.91 17.42 5.72
N LEU A 225 8.87 18.10 5.27
CA LEU A 225 8.33 19.33 5.85
C LEU A 225 7.02 18.99 6.55
N ALA A 226 6.97 19.21 7.85
CA ALA A 226 5.79 18.98 8.66
C ALA A 226 5.57 20.19 9.60
N PRO A 227 4.35 20.41 10.12
CA PRO A 227 4.12 21.38 11.19
C PRO A 227 4.97 21.07 12.42
N ASP A 228 5.34 22.10 13.19
CA ASP A 228 6.12 21.92 14.42
C ASP A 228 5.41 21.04 15.46
N ASP A 229 4.08 21.03 15.43
CA ASP A 229 3.21 20.23 16.28
C ASP A 229 2.76 18.90 15.66
N TYR A 230 3.43 18.42 14.61
CA TYR A 230 3.06 17.18 13.89
C TYR A 230 2.88 15.99 14.84
N GLU A 231 3.77 15.80 15.81
CA GLU A 231 3.67 14.71 16.78
C GLU A 231 2.51 14.88 17.80
N LEU A 232 1.89 16.05 17.85
CA LEU A 232 0.72 16.34 18.68
C LEU A 232 -0.60 16.25 17.89
N THR A 233 -0.55 15.82 16.63
CA THR A 233 -1.75 15.65 15.79
C THR A 233 -2.80 14.80 16.51
N ASP A 234 -4.06 15.25 16.51
CA ASP A 234 -5.18 14.51 17.08
C ASP A 234 -5.44 13.23 16.26
N LEU A 235 -5.21 12.08 16.88
CA LEU A 235 -5.40 10.77 16.25
C LEU A 235 -6.81 10.18 16.48
N GLU A 236 -7.68 10.83 17.26
CA GLU A 236 -9.02 10.34 17.54
C GLU A 236 -9.89 10.13 16.29
N PRO A 237 -9.87 11.00 15.27
CA PRO A 237 -10.62 10.76 14.04
C PRO A 237 -10.27 9.41 13.38
N TYR A 238 -8.98 9.04 13.41
CA TYR A 238 -8.47 7.80 12.83
C TYR A 238 -8.78 6.58 13.70
N ARG A 239 -8.72 6.71 15.02
CA ARG A 239 -9.08 5.65 15.97
C ARG A 239 -10.56 5.29 15.90
N ARG A 240 -11.44 6.27 15.67
CA ARG A 240 -12.89 6.04 15.46
C ARG A 240 -13.20 5.19 14.23
N MET A 241 -12.26 5.06 13.29
CA MET A 241 -12.36 4.13 12.15
C MET A 241 -12.04 2.68 12.55
N GLY A 242 -11.87 2.40 13.86
CA GLY A 242 -11.64 1.05 14.40
C GLY A 242 -10.20 0.58 14.30
N LYS A 243 -9.25 1.49 14.08
CA LYS A 243 -7.81 1.18 14.00
C LYS A 243 -7.03 1.78 15.15
N SER A 244 -6.06 1.02 15.66
CA SER A 244 -5.06 1.57 16.53
C SER A 244 -4.08 2.40 15.70
N VAL A 245 -3.89 3.65 16.11
CA VAL A 245 -2.93 4.57 15.48
C VAL A 245 -2.17 5.28 16.58
N GLU A 246 -0.84 5.22 16.55
CA GLU A 246 -0.01 5.81 17.59
C GLU A 246 1.35 6.30 17.06
N PHE A 247 1.91 7.33 17.68
CA PHE A 247 3.29 7.72 17.44
C PHE A 247 4.25 6.79 18.17
N VAL A 248 5.27 6.32 17.45
CA VAL A 248 6.37 5.54 17.98
C VAL A 248 7.62 6.43 18.02
N ARG A 249 8.29 6.49 19.16
CA ARG A 249 9.61 7.12 19.29
C ARG A 249 10.69 6.05 19.28
N LEU A 250 11.57 6.16 18.29
CA LEU A 250 12.63 5.18 18.10
C LEU A 250 13.79 5.44 19.06
N THR A 251 14.06 4.47 19.92
CA THR A 251 15.17 4.56 20.89
C THR A 251 16.51 4.07 20.33
N ARG A 252 16.49 3.40 19.16
CA ARG A 252 17.69 2.85 18.50
C ARG A 252 18.11 3.70 17.31
N THR A 253 19.40 3.62 17.00
CA THR A 253 19.94 4.19 15.77
C THR A 253 19.87 3.10 14.70
N TYR A 254 19.10 3.35 13.66
CA TYR A 254 19.06 2.50 12.47
C TYR A 254 20.16 3.02 11.54
N ARG A 255 21.13 2.16 11.22
CA ARG A 255 22.15 2.52 10.23
C ARG A 255 21.58 2.12 8.87
N ASN A 256 21.59 3.05 7.92
CA ASN A 256 21.49 2.70 6.51
C ASN A 256 22.49 1.56 6.28
N CYS A 257 22.01 0.34 6.09
CA CYS A 257 22.84 -0.77 5.69
C CYS A 257 23.25 -0.52 4.23
N ARG A 258 24.21 0.41 4.02
CA ARG A 258 24.93 0.41 2.75
C ARG A 258 25.61 -0.94 2.69
N ILE A 259 25.11 -1.82 1.86
CA ILE A 259 25.88 -2.96 1.39
C ILE A 259 27.12 -2.32 0.73
N SER A 260 28.22 -2.30 1.47
CA SER A 260 29.51 -1.91 0.92
C SER A 260 29.79 -2.89 -0.21
N ARG A 261 29.79 -2.38 -1.44
CA ARG A 261 30.31 -3.06 -2.62
C ARG A 261 31.80 -3.30 -2.46
#